data_05ce68b7e619791122a638c603f94433
#
_entry.id   05ce68b7e619791122a638c603f94433
#
_cell.length_a   1.000
_cell.length_b   1.000
_cell.length_c   1.000
_cell.angle_alpha   90.00
_cell.angle_beta   90.00
_cell.angle_gamma   90.00
#
_symmetry.space_group_name_H-M   'P 1'
#
loop_
_entity.id
_entity.type
_entity.pdbx_description
1 polymer ?
#
loop_
_entity_poly.entity_id
_entity_poly.type
_entity_poly.pdbx_seq_one_letter_code
_entity_poly.pdbx_strand_id
1 'polypeptide(L)'
;MRVLLTNDDGIRAEGLRAMYRALREAGHTVHVVAPMHEQSGVGHSLTFFDPLRAHKIEEPDFEGLGLYGTPTDCVKLALGNLLKKRPDMVISGINAGSNVGPDILYSGTVGAATEAAHEDLPSMALSCDVGGGTQAIARHAVELAARIDWKKVPHRRVINVNYPRGPLSEAKGLRICPQTSAVWKNAYAERKDPRGEPYWWLEGEIPPHTINAGSDKDLLNRGYITVTPLRFEFTDHESLRSLEDMLLS
;
A
#
# COMPACT_ATOMS: atom_id res chain seq x y z
N MET A 1 12.83 16.32 5.14
CA MET A 1 13.07 14.90 5.40
C MET A 1 13.54 14.21 4.13
N ARG A 2 14.22 13.07 4.25
CA ARG A 2 14.50 12.16 3.12
C ARG A 2 13.40 11.12 3.08
N VAL A 3 12.71 11.01 1.96
CA VAL A 3 11.61 10.07 1.76
C VAL A 3 12.00 9.05 0.70
N LEU A 4 11.86 7.77 0.99
CA LEU A 4 11.84 6.72 -0.03
C LEU A 4 10.41 6.58 -0.53
N LEU A 5 10.21 6.75 -1.83
CA LEU A 5 8.92 6.63 -2.49
C LEU A 5 8.91 5.41 -3.40
N THR A 6 7.89 4.57 -3.26
CA THR A 6 7.63 3.39 -4.09
C THR A 6 6.14 3.25 -4.38
N ASN A 7 5.73 2.23 -5.13
CA ASN A 7 4.35 1.83 -5.39
C ASN A 7 4.31 0.40 -5.96
N ASP A 8 3.13 -0.10 -6.34
CA ASP A 8 2.95 -1.33 -7.11
C ASP A 8 2.39 -1.09 -8.53
N ASP A 9 1.87 0.10 -8.84
CA ASP A 9 1.42 0.46 -10.19
C ASP A 9 2.58 0.68 -11.20
N GLY A 10 3.81 0.74 -10.70
CA GLY A 10 5.01 0.95 -11.51
C GLY A 10 5.53 2.40 -11.52
N ILE A 11 6.81 2.57 -11.89
CA ILE A 11 7.55 3.84 -11.79
C ILE A 11 6.97 4.97 -12.65
N ARG A 12 6.18 4.63 -13.69
CA ARG A 12 5.54 5.61 -14.58
C ARG A 12 4.11 5.95 -14.17
N ALA A 13 3.58 5.31 -13.13
CA ALA A 13 2.20 5.55 -12.68
C ALA A 13 1.96 6.98 -12.23
N GLU A 14 0.78 7.51 -12.54
CA GLU A 14 0.40 8.89 -12.20
C GLU A 14 0.42 9.14 -10.69
N GLY A 15 -0.04 8.17 -9.89
CA GLY A 15 -0.06 8.25 -8.43
C GLY A 15 1.33 8.48 -7.83
N LEU A 16 2.33 7.72 -8.29
CA LEU A 16 3.72 7.86 -7.89
C LEU A 16 4.28 9.24 -8.30
N ARG A 17 4.01 9.66 -9.54
CA ARG A 17 4.48 10.94 -10.07
C ARG A 17 3.85 12.14 -9.34
N ALA A 18 2.57 12.05 -9.03
CA ALA A 18 1.88 13.09 -8.24
C ALA A 18 2.47 13.19 -6.84
N MET A 19 2.73 12.04 -6.19
CA MET A 19 3.33 12.01 -4.86
C MET A 19 4.77 12.55 -4.86
N TYR A 20 5.56 12.19 -5.88
CA TYR A 20 6.91 12.74 -6.07
C TYR A 20 6.89 14.27 -6.14
N ARG A 21 6.02 14.84 -7.01
CA ARG A 21 5.89 16.31 -7.13
C ARG A 21 5.48 16.96 -5.81
N ALA A 22 4.45 16.44 -5.15
CA ALA A 22 3.96 16.99 -3.90
C ALA A 22 5.02 16.98 -2.78
N LEU A 23 5.79 15.90 -2.67
CA LEU A 23 6.91 15.81 -1.72
C LEU A 23 8.03 16.80 -2.04
N ARG A 24 8.37 16.96 -3.33
CA ARG A 24 9.39 17.94 -3.77
C ARG A 24 8.93 19.38 -3.53
N GLU A 25 7.68 19.70 -3.84
CA GLU A 25 7.06 21.00 -3.55
C GLU A 25 7.10 21.35 -2.06
N ALA A 26 6.93 20.34 -1.19
CA ALA A 26 7.03 20.50 0.27
C ALA A 26 8.49 20.54 0.80
N GLY A 27 9.51 20.56 -0.08
CA GLY A 27 10.92 20.69 0.29
C GLY A 27 11.55 19.39 0.82
N HIS A 28 10.99 18.21 0.51
CA HIS A 28 11.60 16.93 0.88
C HIS A 28 12.62 16.48 -0.16
N THR A 29 13.64 15.74 0.29
CA THR A 29 14.52 14.97 -0.60
C THR A 29 13.85 13.65 -0.88
N VAL A 30 13.53 13.38 -2.15
CA VAL A 30 12.78 12.17 -2.55
C VAL A 30 13.71 11.24 -3.31
N HIS A 31 13.78 10.00 -2.85
CA HIS A 31 14.41 8.89 -3.56
C HIS A 31 13.30 7.96 -4.05
N VAL A 32 13.23 7.76 -5.36
CA VAL A 32 12.24 6.86 -5.95
C VAL A 32 12.91 5.55 -6.32
N VAL A 33 12.39 4.45 -5.77
CA VAL A 33 12.69 3.09 -6.21
C VAL A 33 11.37 2.35 -6.31
N ALA A 34 10.94 2.03 -7.52
CA ALA A 34 9.62 1.46 -7.77
C ALA A 34 9.70 0.38 -8.86
N PRO A 35 8.75 -0.56 -8.94
CA PRO A 35 8.73 -1.55 -10.00
C PRO A 35 8.73 -0.93 -11.39
N MET A 36 9.42 -1.55 -12.34
CA MET A 36 9.44 -1.10 -13.73
C MET A 36 8.06 -1.22 -14.37
N HIS A 37 7.29 -2.23 -13.99
CA HIS A 37 5.95 -2.56 -14.47
C HIS A 37 5.00 -2.74 -13.29
N GLU A 38 3.71 -2.66 -13.56
CA GLU A 38 2.64 -2.94 -12.60
C GLU A 38 2.80 -4.33 -11.96
N GLN A 39 2.57 -4.39 -10.65
CA GLN A 39 2.71 -5.56 -9.76
C GLN A 39 1.45 -5.75 -8.91
N SER A 40 0.27 -5.67 -9.51
CA SER A 40 -1.00 -5.83 -8.81
C SER A 40 -1.15 -7.24 -8.24
N GLY A 41 -1.63 -7.35 -7.00
CA GLY A 41 -1.95 -8.63 -6.36
C GLY A 41 -0.74 -9.43 -5.87
N VAL A 42 0.48 -8.86 -5.86
CA VAL A 42 1.70 -9.58 -5.43
C VAL A 42 1.87 -9.67 -3.91
N GLY A 43 1.12 -8.87 -3.15
CA GLY A 43 1.24 -8.85 -1.69
C GLY A 43 2.63 -8.45 -1.20
N HIS A 44 3.06 -9.05 -0.09
CA HIS A 44 4.38 -8.85 0.51
C HIS A 44 5.40 -9.89 0.01
N SER A 45 5.49 -10.11 -1.30
CA SER A 45 6.38 -11.11 -1.91
C SER A 45 7.77 -10.56 -2.23
N LEU A 46 8.76 -11.46 -2.25
CA LEU A 46 10.15 -11.20 -2.62
C LEU A 46 10.56 -12.04 -3.83
N THR A 47 11.46 -11.51 -4.63
CA THR A 47 12.10 -12.23 -5.74
C THR A 47 13.33 -12.99 -5.24
N PHE A 48 13.27 -14.33 -5.21
CA PHE A 48 14.37 -15.18 -4.73
C PHE A 48 15.18 -15.83 -5.85
N PHE A 49 14.56 -16.13 -6.99
CA PHE A 49 15.18 -16.99 -8.01
C PHE A 49 15.72 -16.24 -9.21
N ASP A 50 15.42 -14.95 -9.31
CA ASP A 50 15.89 -14.10 -10.39
C ASP A 50 16.74 -12.94 -9.88
N PRO A 51 17.76 -12.49 -10.63
CA PRO A 51 18.55 -11.33 -10.26
C PRO A 51 17.72 -10.05 -10.43
N LEU A 52 17.71 -9.19 -9.42
CA LEU A 52 17.09 -7.87 -9.49
C LEU A 52 17.93 -6.93 -10.38
N ARG A 53 17.28 -6.24 -11.30
CA ARG A 53 17.90 -5.24 -12.17
C ARG A 53 17.22 -3.90 -12.03
N ALA A 54 18.01 -2.86 -11.76
CA ALA A 54 17.54 -1.49 -11.64
C ALA A 54 17.97 -0.66 -12.84
N HIS A 55 17.05 0.14 -13.37
CA HIS A 55 17.29 1.07 -14.46
C HIS A 55 17.01 2.50 -14.01
N LYS A 56 17.93 3.41 -14.28
CA LYS A 56 17.75 4.82 -14.02
C LYS A 56 16.71 5.42 -14.97
N ILE A 57 15.76 6.15 -14.42
CA ILE A 57 14.77 6.93 -15.15
C ILE A 57 15.07 8.40 -14.86
N GLU A 58 15.39 9.15 -15.90
CA GLU A 58 15.67 10.58 -15.86
C GLU A 58 14.77 11.28 -16.86
N GLU A 59 13.95 12.18 -16.38
CA GLU A 59 13.04 13.01 -17.15
C GLU A 59 13.17 14.47 -16.62
N PRO A 60 12.74 15.50 -17.34
CA PRO A 60 12.98 16.88 -16.95
C PRO A 60 12.54 17.25 -15.52
N ASP A 61 11.48 16.62 -15.03
CA ASP A 61 10.87 16.89 -13.71
C ASP A 61 10.78 15.65 -12.82
N PHE A 62 11.49 14.56 -13.16
CA PHE A 62 11.46 13.32 -12.41
C PHE A 62 12.75 12.52 -12.51
N GLU A 63 13.20 11.98 -11.37
CA GLU A 63 14.30 11.02 -11.33
C GLU A 63 13.94 9.84 -10.41
N GLY A 64 14.38 8.63 -10.77
CA GLY A 64 14.13 7.44 -9.98
C GLY A 64 14.82 6.20 -10.54
N LEU A 65 14.70 5.11 -9.81
CA LEU A 65 15.17 3.78 -10.22
C LEU A 65 13.97 2.86 -10.43
N GLY A 66 13.81 2.37 -11.66
CA GLY A 66 12.84 1.34 -11.99
C GLY A 66 13.44 -0.04 -11.79
N LEU A 67 12.84 -0.88 -10.96
CA LEU A 67 13.32 -2.21 -10.61
C LEU A 67 12.50 -3.29 -11.31
N TYR A 68 13.13 -4.28 -11.91
CA TYR A 68 12.48 -5.52 -12.31
C TYR A 68 12.37 -6.43 -11.09
N GLY A 69 11.33 -6.21 -10.31
CA GLY A 69 11.05 -6.88 -9.04
C GLY A 69 9.75 -6.39 -8.44
N THR A 70 9.41 -6.89 -7.26
CA THR A 70 8.22 -6.53 -6.51
C THR A 70 8.37 -5.17 -5.80
N PRO A 71 7.28 -4.56 -5.31
CA PRO A 71 7.35 -3.38 -4.45
C PRO A 71 8.18 -3.60 -3.18
N THR A 72 8.11 -4.79 -2.61
CA THR A 72 8.92 -5.21 -1.45
C THR A 72 10.40 -5.25 -1.78
N ASP A 73 10.76 -5.81 -2.95
CA ASP A 73 12.16 -5.81 -3.45
C ASP A 73 12.67 -4.39 -3.60
N CYS A 74 11.84 -3.47 -4.08
CA CYS A 74 12.21 -2.06 -4.25
C CYS A 74 12.62 -1.42 -2.91
N VAL A 75 11.83 -1.63 -1.86
CA VAL A 75 12.15 -1.12 -0.52
C VAL A 75 13.39 -1.79 0.04
N LYS A 76 13.44 -3.11 0.00
CA LYS A 76 14.54 -3.91 0.56
C LYS A 76 15.87 -3.58 -0.10
N LEU A 77 15.92 -3.55 -1.42
CA LEU A 77 17.13 -3.21 -2.18
C LEU A 77 17.52 -1.74 -1.97
N ALA A 78 16.54 -0.83 -1.91
CA ALA A 78 16.80 0.58 -1.64
C ALA A 78 17.48 0.77 -0.30
N LEU A 79 16.95 0.17 0.76
CA LEU A 79 17.47 0.30 2.13
C LEU A 79 18.81 -0.41 2.33
N GLY A 80 18.99 -1.56 1.70
CA GLY A 80 20.21 -2.38 1.84
C GLY A 80 21.39 -1.89 1.01
N ASN A 81 21.15 -1.42 -0.21
CA ASN A 81 22.23 -1.26 -1.19
C ASN A 81 22.22 0.07 -1.97
N LEU A 82 21.04 0.62 -2.33
CA LEU A 82 21.00 1.73 -3.27
C LEU A 82 21.12 3.11 -2.60
N LEU A 83 20.59 3.25 -1.39
CA LEU A 83 20.61 4.53 -0.67
C LEU A 83 21.87 4.68 0.18
N LYS A 84 22.64 5.73 -0.07
CA LYS A 84 23.83 6.07 0.75
C LYS A 84 23.47 6.49 2.18
N LYS A 85 22.28 6.99 2.39
CA LYS A 85 21.76 7.45 3.69
C LYS A 85 20.37 6.91 3.89
N ARG A 86 20.10 6.36 5.08
CA ARG A 86 18.78 5.85 5.45
C ARG A 86 17.72 6.95 5.30
N PRO A 87 16.56 6.67 4.71
CA PRO A 87 15.46 7.62 4.64
C PRO A 87 14.85 7.85 6.04
N ASP A 88 14.20 8.98 6.20
CA ASP A 88 13.49 9.31 7.44
C ASP A 88 12.07 8.69 7.45
N MET A 89 11.56 8.32 6.26
CA MET A 89 10.23 7.76 6.05
C MET A 89 10.16 7.01 4.72
N VAL A 90 9.26 6.04 4.64
CA VAL A 90 8.88 5.38 3.38
C VAL A 90 7.40 5.64 3.10
N ILE A 91 7.10 6.00 1.86
CA ILE A 91 5.73 6.15 1.36
C ILE A 91 5.58 5.22 0.16
N SER A 92 4.54 4.37 0.22
CA SER A 92 4.14 3.51 -0.89
C SER A 92 2.81 3.98 -1.47
N GLY A 93 2.78 4.28 -2.76
CA GLY A 93 1.57 4.75 -3.47
C GLY A 93 1.84 6.00 -4.33
N ILE A 94 0.80 6.69 -4.81
CA ILE A 94 -0.63 6.44 -4.52
C ILE A 94 -1.14 5.35 -5.47
N ASN A 95 -1.67 4.28 -4.92
CA ASN A 95 -2.23 3.17 -5.67
C ASN A 95 -3.56 3.55 -6.33
N ALA A 96 -3.76 3.10 -7.58
CA ALA A 96 -5.03 3.20 -8.29
C ALA A 96 -5.97 2.05 -7.88
N GLY A 97 -6.75 2.25 -6.85
CA GLY A 97 -7.64 1.28 -6.21
C GLY A 97 -7.46 1.30 -4.69
N SER A 98 -8.53 1.01 -3.96
CA SER A 98 -8.48 1.00 -2.50
C SER A 98 -7.87 -0.31 -1.96
N ASN A 99 -7.13 -0.19 -0.87
CA ASN A 99 -6.57 -1.31 -0.11
C ASN A 99 -7.18 -1.32 1.29
N VAL A 100 -8.36 -1.90 1.42
CA VAL A 100 -9.17 -1.99 2.64
C VAL A 100 -9.62 -3.41 2.92
N GLY A 101 -9.88 -3.74 4.17
CA GLY A 101 -10.33 -5.09 4.54
C GLY A 101 -9.34 -6.17 4.09
N PRO A 102 -9.84 -7.27 3.47
CA PRO A 102 -9.01 -8.39 3.05
C PRO A 102 -8.03 -8.04 1.92
N ASP A 103 -8.27 -6.97 1.15
CA ASP A 103 -7.41 -6.56 0.04
C ASP A 103 -6.00 -6.19 0.50
N ILE A 104 -5.86 -5.78 1.78
CA ILE A 104 -4.59 -5.47 2.42
C ILE A 104 -3.57 -6.63 2.30
N LEU A 105 -4.02 -7.88 2.37
CA LEU A 105 -3.15 -9.07 2.28
C LEU A 105 -2.53 -9.26 0.90
N TYR A 106 -3.21 -8.80 -0.13
CA TYR A 106 -2.79 -8.98 -1.54
C TYR A 106 -2.11 -7.73 -2.10
N SER A 107 -2.14 -6.62 -1.37
CA SER A 107 -1.63 -5.32 -1.83
C SER A 107 -0.11 -5.25 -1.85
N GLY A 108 0.47 -4.99 -3.00
CA GLY A 108 1.88 -4.67 -3.14
C GLY A 108 2.24 -3.32 -2.51
N THR A 109 1.32 -2.35 -2.59
CA THR A 109 1.46 -1.04 -1.93
C THR A 109 1.60 -1.18 -0.41
N VAL A 110 0.71 -1.97 0.22
CA VAL A 110 0.78 -2.23 1.67
C VAL A 110 1.99 -3.10 2.01
N GLY A 111 2.33 -4.09 1.18
CA GLY A 111 3.50 -4.94 1.34
C GLY A 111 4.81 -4.15 1.40
N ALA A 112 5.01 -3.21 0.49
CA ALA A 112 6.18 -2.32 0.48
C ALA A 112 6.26 -1.44 1.74
N ALA A 113 5.13 -0.86 2.17
CA ALA A 113 5.09 -0.09 3.41
C ALA A 113 5.37 -0.97 4.65
N THR A 114 4.92 -2.24 4.62
CA THR A 114 5.18 -3.23 5.67
C THR A 114 6.67 -3.59 5.76
N GLU A 115 7.33 -3.79 4.62
CA GLU A 115 8.79 -4.03 4.61
C GLU A 115 9.54 -2.89 5.27
N ALA A 116 9.16 -1.64 4.97
CA ALA A 116 9.75 -0.47 5.62
C ALA A 116 9.49 -0.41 7.12
N ALA A 117 8.28 -0.79 7.55
CA ALA A 117 7.92 -0.85 8.95
C ALA A 117 8.71 -1.94 9.71
N HIS A 118 9.02 -3.08 9.07
CA HIS A 118 9.89 -4.11 9.63
C HIS A 118 11.33 -3.62 9.85
N GLU A 119 11.77 -2.67 9.04
CA GLU A 119 13.04 -1.97 9.20
C GLU A 119 12.96 -0.78 10.18
N ASP A 120 11.92 -0.73 11.02
CA ASP A 120 11.68 0.33 12.01
C ASP A 120 11.67 1.75 11.41
N LEU A 121 11.15 1.90 10.18
CA LEU A 121 10.95 3.19 9.54
C LEU A 121 9.48 3.62 9.63
N PRO A 122 9.21 4.91 9.87
CA PRO A 122 7.90 5.50 9.62
C PRO A 122 7.43 5.16 8.21
N SER A 123 6.23 4.58 8.08
CA SER A 123 5.74 4.12 6.78
C SER A 123 4.26 4.36 6.57
N MET A 124 3.93 4.79 5.35
CA MET A 124 2.55 4.99 4.90
C MET A 124 2.29 4.19 3.62
N ALA A 125 1.12 3.57 3.57
CA ALA A 125 0.53 3.06 2.35
C ALA A 125 -0.61 3.99 1.93
N LEU A 126 -0.60 4.46 0.69
CA LEU A 126 -1.56 5.42 0.15
C LEU A 126 -2.30 4.82 -1.04
N SER A 127 -3.62 4.85 -0.99
CA SER A 127 -4.49 4.32 -2.04
C SER A 127 -5.63 5.29 -2.31
N CYS A 128 -6.10 5.34 -3.56
CA CYS A 128 -7.29 6.10 -3.90
C CYS A 128 -8.19 5.28 -4.82
N ASP A 129 -9.48 5.38 -4.62
CA ASP A 129 -10.45 4.87 -5.57
C ASP A 129 -10.41 5.70 -6.85
N VAL A 130 -10.46 5.06 -8.02
CA VAL A 130 -10.22 5.71 -9.32
C VAL A 130 -11.27 6.79 -9.58
N GLY A 131 -10.85 7.99 -9.99
CA GLY A 131 -11.82 9.00 -10.44
C GLY A 131 -11.52 10.46 -10.19
N GLY A 132 -10.32 10.86 -9.74
CA GLY A 132 -10.02 12.28 -9.80
C GLY A 132 -9.03 12.86 -8.79
N GLY A 133 -8.28 13.83 -9.27
CA GLY A 133 -7.56 14.73 -8.39
C GLY A 133 -6.31 14.17 -7.72
N THR A 134 -5.59 13.24 -8.35
CA THR A 134 -4.40 12.58 -7.79
C THR A 134 -3.39 13.58 -7.20
N GLN A 135 -3.20 14.75 -7.83
CA GLN A 135 -2.30 15.77 -7.30
C GLN A 135 -2.83 16.42 -6.00
N ALA A 136 -4.15 16.62 -5.89
CA ALA A 136 -4.76 17.15 -4.66
C ALA A 136 -4.65 16.14 -3.51
N ILE A 137 -4.87 14.86 -3.81
CA ILE A 137 -4.68 13.74 -2.87
C ILE A 137 -3.22 13.68 -2.41
N ALA A 138 -2.26 13.80 -3.33
CA ALA A 138 -0.83 13.78 -3.01
C ALA A 138 -0.44 14.92 -2.04
N ARG A 139 -0.89 16.16 -2.29
CA ARG A 139 -0.66 17.28 -1.38
C ARG A 139 -1.27 17.05 0.00
N HIS A 140 -2.52 16.59 0.06
CA HIS A 140 -3.18 16.27 1.33
C HIS A 140 -2.45 15.14 2.07
N ALA A 141 -1.92 14.12 1.37
CA ALA A 141 -1.16 13.04 1.98
C ALA A 141 0.16 13.54 2.61
N VAL A 142 0.85 14.50 1.95
CA VAL A 142 2.04 15.16 2.52
C VAL A 142 1.68 15.95 3.78
N GLU A 143 0.60 16.71 3.76
CA GLU A 143 0.10 17.45 4.94
C GLU A 143 -0.28 16.49 6.07
N LEU A 144 -0.95 15.38 5.75
CA LEU A 144 -1.31 14.35 6.71
C LEU A 144 -0.06 13.73 7.35
N ALA A 145 0.94 13.36 6.55
CA ALA A 145 2.21 12.82 7.03
C ALA A 145 2.94 13.78 7.98
N ALA A 146 2.89 15.09 7.70
CA ALA A 146 3.49 16.13 8.56
C ALA A 146 2.74 16.33 9.90
N ARG A 147 1.44 16.00 9.96
CA ARG A 147 0.63 16.13 11.18
C ARG A 147 0.79 14.95 12.14
N ILE A 148 1.32 13.82 11.68
CA ILE A 148 1.53 12.62 12.50
C ILE A 148 2.80 12.81 13.34
N ASP A 149 2.68 12.70 14.64
CA ASP A 149 3.83 12.57 15.55
C ASP A 149 4.36 11.12 15.49
N TRP A 150 5.27 10.90 14.55
CA TRP A 150 5.84 9.56 14.29
C TRP A 150 6.56 8.94 15.48
N LYS A 151 6.98 9.75 16.46
CA LYS A 151 7.58 9.22 17.70
C LYS A 151 6.56 8.55 18.61
N LYS A 152 5.28 8.87 18.44
CA LYS A 152 4.17 8.26 19.17
C LYS A 152 3.53 7.09 18.45
N VAL A 153 3.85 6.90 17.16
CA VAL A 153 3.43 5.70 16.43
C VAL A 153 4.29 4.53 16.91
N PRO A 154 3.70 3.45 17.41
CA PRO A 154 4.49 2.29 17.86
C PRO A 154 5.33 1.73 16.70
N HIS A 155 6.47 1.12 17.04
CA HIS A 155 7.35 0.48 16.05
C HIS A 155 6.60 -0.57 15.23
N ARG A 156 7.05 -0.77 14.00
CA ARG A 156 6.51 -1.78 13.07
C ARG A 156 5.02 -1.60 12.79
N ARG A 157 4.62 -0.35 12.59
CA ARG A 157 3.24 -0.01 12.17
C ARG A 157 3.25 0.68 10.83
N VAL A 158 2.27 0.34 10.01
CA VAL A 158 1.98 1.02 8.74
C VAL A 158 0.73 1.88 8.94
N ILE A 159 0.79 3.11 8.52
CA ILE A 159 -0.40 3.97 8.44
C ILE A 159 -0.99 3.80 7.05
N ASN A 160 -2.06 3.02 6.96
CA ASN A 160 -2.78 2.76 5.71
C ASN A 160 -3.86 3.82 5.51
N VAL A 161 -3.76 4.59 4.42
CA VAL A 161 -4.68 5.68 4.10
C VAL A 161 -5.36 5.39 2.79
N ASN A 162 -6.69 5.44 2.80
CA ASN A 162 -7.49 5.26 1.59
C ASN A 162 -8.35 6.49 1.35
N TYR A 163 -8.32 7.00 0.13
CA TYR A 163 -9.11 8.13 -0.33
C TYR A 163 -10.34 7.63 -1.10
N PRO A 164 -11.53 8.18 -0.82
CA PRO A 164 -12.75 7.77 -1.49
C PRO A 164 -12.75 8.20 -2.96
N ARG A 165 -13.62 7.60 -3.73
CA ARG A 165 -13.85 7.95 -5.14
C ARG A 165 -14.31 9.39 -5.28
N GLY A 166 -13.83 10.06 -6.32
CA GLY A 166 -14.19 11.44 -6.66
C GLY A 166 -13.19 12.48 -6.19
N PRO A 167 -13.47 13.76 -6.38
CA PRO A 167 -12.58 14.85 -6.02
C PRO A 167 -12.41 14.95 -4.50
N LEU A 168 -11.21 15.28 -4.05
CA LEU A 168 -10.91 15.41 -2.62
C LEU A 168 -11.82 16.41 -1.88
N SER A 169 -12.30 17.45 -2.59
CA SER A 169 -13.23 18.46 -2.04
C SER A 169 -14.59 17.90 -1.64
N GLU A 170 -14.97 16.73 -2.17
CA GLU A 170 -16.23 16.05 -1.84
C GLU A 170 -16.07 15.03 -0.71
N ALA A 171 -14.84 14.77 -0.28
CA ALA A 171 -14.60 13.88 0.84
C ALA A 171 -15.21 14.43 2.14
N LYS A 172 -15.93 13.58 2.86
CA LYS A 172 -16.66 13.95 4.10
C LYS A 172 -15.75 14.12 5.33
N GLY A 173 -14.44 14.22 5.10
CA GLY A 173 -13.42 14.35 6.13
C GLY A 173 -12.71 13.02 6.43
N LEU A 174 -11.82 13.03 7.42
CA LEU A 174 -10.96 11.92 7.78
C LEU A 174 -11.55 11.13 8.96
N ARG A 175 -11.39 9.80 8.93
CA ARG A 175 -11.76 8.89 10.03
C ARG A 175 -10.62 7.89 10.29
N ILE A 176 -10.31 7.71 11.56
CA ILE A 176 -9.46 6.61 12.01
C ILE A 176 -10.38 5.44 12.33
N CYS A 177 -10.12 4.28 11.77
CA CYS A 177 -11.04 3.16 11.82
C CYS A 177 -10.30 1.81 11.80
N PRO A 178 -10.94 0.74 12.30
CA PRO A 178 -10.42 -0.60 12.15
C PRO A 178 -10.61 -1.12 10.72
N GLN A 179 -9.82 -2.14 10.36
CA GLN A 179 -10.03 -2.97 9.19
C GLN A 179 -11.34 -3.74 9.32
N THR A 180 -12.10 -3.90 8.23
CA THR A 180 -13.26 -4.81 8.21
C THR A 180 -12.82 -6.27 8.28
N SER A 181 -13.57 -7.08 9.00
CA SER A 181 -13.41 -8.55 9.02
C SER A 181 -14.21 -9.25 7.92
N ALA A 182 -14.94 -8.51 7.09
CA ALA A 182 -15.67 -9.06 5.96
C ALA A 182 -14.69 -9.70 4.96
N VAL A 183 -15.09 -10.82 4.38
CA VAL A 183 -14.28 -11.57 3.44
C VAL A 183 -14.91 -11.58 2.06
N TRP A 184 -14.08 -11.73 1.03
CA TRP A 184 -14.54 -11.91 -0.33
C TRP A 184 -15.37 -13.18 -0.44
N LYS A 185 -16.54 -13.08 -1.06
CA LYS A 185 -17.24 -14.23 -1.58
C LYS A 185 -16.66 -14.52 -2.95
N ASN A 186 -15.63 -15.34 -2.95
CA ASN A 186 -14.90 -15.66 -4.16
C ASN A 186 -15.77 -16.45 -5.11
N ALA A 187 -15.71 -16.07 -6.39
CA ALA A 187 -16.20 -16.85 -7.49
C ALA A 187 -15.17 -16.77 -8.62
N TYR A 188 -14.99 -17.86 -9.33
CA TYR A 188 -14.29 -17.86 -10.60
C TYR A 188 -15.31 -18.04 -11.71
N ALA A 189 -15.40 -17.06 -12.61
CA ALA A 189 -16.21 -17.19 -13.80
C ALA A 189 -15.48 -18.07 -14.82
N GLU A 190 -16.02 -19.24 -15.12
CA GLU A 190 -15.53 -20.09 -16.17
C GLU A 190 -15.92 -19.51 -17.54
N ARG A 191 -14.96 -19.43 -18.44
CA ARG A 191 -15.13 -19.04 -19.83
C ARG A 191 -14.36 -20.02 -20.73
N LYS A 192 -14.61 -19.97 -22.04
CA LYS A 192 -13.89 -20.80 -22.99
C LYS A 192 -13.16 -19.90 -24.00
N ASP A 193 -11.95 -20.29 -24.34
CA ASP A 193 -11.21 -19.66 -25.41
C ASP A 193 -11.79 -20.03 -26.80
N PRO A 194 -11.33 -19.41 -27.90
CA PRO A 194 -11.77 -19.74 -29.27
C PRO A 194 -11.55 -21.20 -29.70
N ARG A 195 -10.70 -21.96 -28.97
CA ARG A 195 -10.43 -23.37 -29.21
C ARG A 195 -11.28 -24.30 -28.35
N GLY A 196 -12.08 -23.74 -27.43
CA GLY A 196 -12.97 -24.46 -26.53
C GLY A 196 -12.35 -24.84 -25.20
N GLU A 197 -11.08 -24.45 -24.92
CA GLU A 197 -10.40 -24.71 -23.66
C GLU A 197 -10.94 -23.81 -22.54
N PRO A 198 -11.22 -24.34 -21.35
CA PRO A 198 -11.73 -23.55 -20.25
C PRO A 198 -10.64 -22.66 -19.63
N TYR A 199 -11.02 -21.45 -19.24
CA TYR A 199 -10.22 -20.58 -18.40
C TYR A 199 -11.11 -19.83 -17.40
N TRP A 200 -10.52 -19.33 -16.32
CA TRP A 200 -11.28 -18.72 -15.21
C TRP A 200 -10.78 -17.32 -14.92
N TRP A 201 -11.71 -16.39 -14.75
CA TRP A 201 -11.44 -15.08 -14.19
C TRP A 201 -11.86 -15.06 -12.72
N LEU A 202 -10.99 -14.48 -11.87
CA LEU A 202 -11.38 -14.17 -10.50
C LEU A 202 -12.48 -13.11 -10.54
N GLU A 203 -13.65 -13.46 -10.09
CA GLU A 203 -14.79 -12.57 -9.86
C GLU A 203 -15.19 -12.71 -8.41
N GLY A 204 -15.89 -11.72 -7.87
CA GLY A 204 -16.40 -11.79 -6.52
C GLY A 204 -16.70 -10.40 -5.97
N GLU A 205 -17.32 -10.40 -4.83
CA GLU A 205 -17.62 -9.18 -4.08
C GLU A 205 -17.51 -9.44 -2.58
N ILE A 206 -17.30 -8.39 -1.82
CA ILE A 206 -17.54 -8.43 -0.37
C ILE A 206 -19.01 -8.11 -0.19
N PRO A 207 -19.85 -9.09 0.27
CA PRO A 207 -21.27 -8.87 0.41
C PRO A 207 -21.55 -7.67 1.34
N PRO A 208 -22.31 -6.66 0.93
CA PRO A 208 -22.49 -5.42 1.70
C PRO A 208 -22.94 -5.62 3.15
N HIS A 209 -23.77 -6.65 3.40
CA HIS A 209 -24.32 -6.96 4.72
C HIS A 209 -23.28 -7.58 5.68
N THR A 210 -22.09 -7.97 5.18
CA THR A 210 -21.00 -8.52 6.01
C THR A 210 -20.00 -7.46 6.43
N ILE A 211 -20.04 -6.28 5.81
CA ILE A 211 -19.12 -5.18 6.11
C ILE A 211 -19.42 -4.63 7.50
N ASN A 212 -18.42 -4.61 8.38
CA ASN A 212 -18.57 -4.07 9.73
C ASN A 212 -18.84 -2.56 9.68
N ALA A 213 -19.88 -2.12 10.35
CA ALA A 213 -20.18 -0.69 10.48
C ALA A 213 -19.01 0.06 11.16
N GLY A 214 -18.61 1.19 10.62
CA GLY A 214 -17.50 2.00 11.12
C GLY A 214 -16.10 1.48 10.75
N SER A 215 -16.00 0.41 9.95
CA SER A 215 -14.73 -0.08 9.43
C SER A 215 -14.22 0.75 8.23
N ASP A 216 -12.99 0.46 7.80
CA ASP A 216 -12.34 1.08 6.64
C ASP A 216 -13.20 1.01 5.38
N LYS A 217 -13.72 -0.17 5.04
CA LYS A 217 -14.57 -0.37 3.85
C LYS A 217 -15.91 0.37 3.97
N ASP A 218 -16.57 0.31 5.14
CA ASP A 218 -17.85 1.03 5.36
C ASP A 218 -17.66 2.54 5.19
N LEU A 219 -16.67 3.10 5.90
CA LEU A 219 -16.44 4.53 5.89
C LEU A 219 -15.95 5.05 4.53
N LEU A 220 -15.09 4.28 3.85
CA LEU A 220 -14.65 4.61 2.49
C LEU A 220 -15.84 4.65 1.52
N ASN A 221 -16.71 3.65 1.54
CA ASN A 221 -17.93 3.59 0.72
C ASN A 221 -18.88 4.78 1.01
N ARG A 222 -18.84 5.30 2.23
CA ARG A 222 -19.62 6.48 2.63
C ARG A 222 -18.94 7.80 2.29
N GLY A 223 -17.77 7.80 1.66
CA GLY A 223 -17.05 8.97 1.17
C GLY A 223 -16.11 9.62 2.19
N TYR A 224 -15.66 8.90 3.22
CA TYR A 224 -14.64 9.38 4.15
C TYR A 224 -13.24 8.96 3.70
N ILE A 225 -12.24 9.78 3.99
CA ILE A 225 -10.84 9.37 3.96
C ILE A 225 -10.62 8.49 5.18
N THR A 226 -10.14 7.26 4.98
CA THR A 226 -9.90 6.32 6.06
C THR A 226 -8.42 6.20 6.40
N VAL A 227 -8.12 6.12 7.70
CA VAL A 227 -6.78 5.89 8.22
C VAL A 227 -6.84 4.71 9.16
N THR A 228 -6.14 3.65 8.79
CA THR A 228 -6.11 2.40 9.56
C THR A 228 -4.66 2.08 9.94
N PRO A 229 -4.30 2.11 11.22
CA PRO A 229 -2.98 1.62 11.64
C PRO A 229 -2.94 0.10 11.55
N LEU A 230 -1.99 -0.42 10.76
CA LEU A 230 -1.83 -1.85 10.56
C LEU A 230 -0.63 -2.40 11.35
N ARG A 231 -0.77 -3.65 11.81
CA ARG A 231 0.27 -4.44 12.45
C ARG A 231 0.39 -5.77 11.72
N PHE A 232 1.61 -6.15 11.38
CA PHE A 232 1.91 -7.41 10.69
C PHE A 232 2.63 -8.38 11.63
N GLU A 233 2.02 -8.67 12.73
CA GLU A 233 2.40 -9.76 13.62
C GLU A 233 1.26 -10.78 13.60
N PHE A 234 1.57 -12.00 13.13
CA PHE A 234 0.58 -13.05 12.93
C PHE A 234 0.43 -13.98 14.14
N THR A 235 1.21 -13.77 15.20
CA THR A 235 1.09 -14.58 16.42
C THR A 235 -0.19 -14.24 17.16
N ASP A 236 -1.04 -15.24 17.34
CA ASP A 236 -2.21 -15.14 18.22
C ASP A 236 -1.78 -15.43 19.67
N HIS A 237 -1.47 -14.33 20.38
CA HIS A 237 -1.02 -14.42 21.77
C HIS A 237 -2.11 -14.90 22.74
N GLU A 238 -3.39 -14.79 22.41
CA GLU A 238 -4.49 -15.33 23.22
C GLU A 238 -4.51 -16.85 23.17
N SER A 239 -4.31 -17.42 21.97
CA SER A 239 -4.33 -18.86 21.77
C SER A 239 -3.10 -19.60 22.29
N LEU A 240 -1.96 -18.89 22.53
CA LEU A 240 -0.73 -19.55 22.98
C LEU A 240 -0.92 -20.36 24.26
N ARG A 241 -1.49 -19.76 25.32
CA ARG A 241 -1.72 -20.43 26.61
C ARG A 241 -2.66 -21.61 26.48
N SER A 242 -3.72 -21.45 25.71
CA SER A 242 -4.68 -22.52 25.49
C SER A 242 -4.05 -23.73 24.80
N LEU A 243 -3.14 -23.48 23.83
CA LEU A 243 -2.40 -24.54 23.14
C LEU A 243 -1.36 -25.20 24.07
N GLU A 244 -0.67 -24.41 24.92
CA GLU A 244 0.24 -24.96 25.94
C GLU A 244 -0.49 -25.93 26.87
N ASP A 245 -1.65 -25.52 27.39
CA ASP A 245 -2.47 -26.36 28.29
C ASP A 245 -2.95 -27.65 27.59
N MET A 246 -3.29 -27.57 26.30
CA MET A 246 -3.77 -28.74 25.55
C MET A 246 -2.66 -29.72 25.14
N LEU A 247 -1.44 -29.23 24.88
CA LEU A 247 -0.41 -30.06 24.25
C LEU A 247 0.72 -30.47 25.21
N LEU A 248 0.89 -29.77 26.33
CA LEU A 248 1.99 -29.98 27.27
C LEU A 248 1.54 -30.46 28.66
N SER A 249 0.23 -30.54 28.90
CA SER A 249 -0.36 -31.17 30.10
C SER A 249 -0.49 -32.68 29.87
#